data_1710e48af9785947b058adec448e8187
#
_entry.id   1710e48af9785947b058adec448e8187
#
_cell.length_a   1.000
_cell.length_b   1.000
_cell.length_c   1.000
_cell.angle_alpha   90.00
_cell.angle_beta   90.00
_cell.angle_gamma   90.00
#
_symmetry.space_group_name_H-M   'P 1'
#
loop_
_entity.id
_entity.type
_entity.pdbx_description
1 polymer ?
#
loop_
_entity_poly.entity_id
_entity_poly.type
_entity_poly.pdbx_seq_one_letter_code
_entity_poly.pdbx_strand_id
1 'polypeptide(L)'
;MSGLFVSFEGVDGVGKTTQVERLHAYLEAQGCTVVVTREPGGTALGKAIRQLLLHGVDGGAVDIAPRAEALLFAADRAQHVAETIRPALERGEVVITDRYLDSSLAYQAGGR
;
A
#
# COMPACT_ATOMS: atom_id res chain seq x y z
N MET A 1 -13.77 17.79 -10.72
CA MET A 1 -13.60 16.52 -11.42
C MET A 1 -12.97 15.51 -10.47
N SER A 2 -13.53 14.33 -10.42
CA SER A 2 -12.99 13.31 -9.54
C SER A 2 -11.71 12.71 -10.13
N GLY A 3 -10.84 12.26 -9.24
CA GLY A 3 -9.61 11.62 -9.65
C GLY A 3 -9.80 10.16 -10.03
N LEU A 4 -8.71 9.50 -10.31
CA LEU A 4 -8.70 8.09 -10.66
C LEU A 4 -7.78 7.33 -9.70
N PHE A 5 -8.26 6.20 -9.22
CA PHE A 5 -7.48 5.34 -8.35
C PHE A 5 -7.10 4.05 -9.08
N VAL A 6 -5.81 3.75 -9.12
CA VAL A 6 -5.29 2.54 -9.77
C VAL A 6 -4.46 1.76 -8.76
N SER A 7 -4.74 0.47 -8.61
CA SER A 7 -4.02 -0.37 -7.67
C SER A 7 -3.28 -1.48 -8.42
N PHE A 8 -1.98 -1.59 -8.19
CA PHE A 8 -1.18 -2.71 -8.66
C PHE A 8 -0.98 -3.66 -7.49
N GLU A 9 -1.39 -4.89 -7.66
CA GLU A 9 -1.37 -5.87 -6.58
C GLU A 9 -0.44 -7.03 -6.90
N GLY A 10 0.04 -7.66 -5.86
CA GLY A 10 0.87 -8.83 -5.97
C GLY A 10 2.14 -8.73 -5.17
N VAL A 11 2.95 -9.78 -5.30
CA VAL A 11 4.25 -9.84 -4.64
C VAL A 11 5.19 -8.86 -5.35
N ASP A 12 6.06 -8.23 -4.58
CA ASP A 12 7.07 -7.35 -5.14
C ASP A 12 7.87 -8.06 -6.23
N GLY A 13 8.01 -7.40 -7.37
CA GLY A 13 8.70 -8.00 -8.49
C GLY A 13 9.03 -6.98 -9.56
N VAL A 14 9.98 -7.34 -10.41
CA VAL A 14 10.55 -6.46 -11.42
C VAL A 14 9.50 -5.93 -12.39
N GLY A 15 8.61 -6.79 -12.86
CA GLY A 15 7.59 -6.40 -13.82
C GLY A 15 6.61 -5.38 -13.27
N LYS A 16 6.24 -5.53 -12.00
CA LYS A 16 5.27 -4.62 -11.38
C LYS A 16 5.85 -3.22 -11.25
N THR A 17 7.07 -3.11 -10.77
CA THR A 17 7.73 -1.80 -10.62
C THR A 17 7.83 -1.09 -11.95
N THR A 18 8.23 -1.80 -13.00
CA THR A 18 8.34 -1.22 -14.33
C THR A 18 6.99 -0.71 -14.83
N GLN A 19 5.91 -1.48 -14.61
CA GLN A 19 4.58 -1.09 -15.05
C GLN A 19 4.09 0.15 -14.31
N VAL A 20 4.33 0.24 -13.00
CA VAL A 20 3.97 1.42 -12.23
C VAL A 20 4.68 2.65 -12.77
N GLU A 21 5.99 2.54 -13.01
CA GLU A 21 6.78 3.64 -13.53
C GLU A 21 6.31 4.10 -14.91
N ARG A 22 5.97 3.15 -15.77
CA ARG A 22 5.48 3.48 -17.11
C ARG A 22 4.14 4.19 -17.08
N LEU A 23 3.22 3.70 -16.26
CA LEU A 23 1.92 4.35 -16.12
C LEU A 23 2.06 5.74 -15.55
N HIS A 24 2.90 5.89 -14.53
CA HIS A 24 3.16 7.19 -13.92
C HIS A 24 3.65 8.19 -14.97
N ALA A 25 4.68 7.81 -15.73
CA ALA A 25 5.25 8.68 -16.76
C ALA A 25 4.23 9.03 -17.84
N TYR A 26 3.44 8.04 -18.27
CA TYR A 26 2.41 8.26 -19.28
C TYR A 26 1.38 9.28 -18.81
N LEU A 27 0.88 9.12 -17.60
CA LEU A 27 -0.16 10.01 -17.07
C LEU A 27 0.38 11.43 -16.86
N GLU A 28 1.61 11.55 -16.40
CA GLU A 28 2.21 12.89 -16.27
C GLU A 28 2.36 13.57 -17.62
N ALA A 29 2.72 12.81 -18.64
CA ALA A 29 2.82 13.34 -20.01
C ALA A 29 1.45 13.80 -20.54
N GLN A 30 0.37 13.24 -20.03
CA GLN A 30 -1.00 13.65 -20.38
C GLN A 30 -1.48 14.85 -19.56
N GLY A 31 -0.66 15.39 -18.70
CA GLY A 31 -1.03 16.54 -17.87
C GLY A 31 -1.67 16.20 -16.55
N CYS A 32 -1.67 14.93 -16.15
CA CYS A 32 -2.25 14.51 -14.88
C CYS A 32 -1.28 14.74 -13.73
N THR A 33 -1.80 15.15 -12.58
CA THR A 33 -1.03 15.13 -11.35
C THR A 33 -1.17 13.73 -10.76
N VAL A 34 -0.06 13.06 -10.51
CA VAL A 34 -0.05 11.67 -10.09
C VAL A 34 0.60 11.53 -8.73
N VAL A 35 -0.08 10.83 -7.84
CA VAL A 35 0.45 10.46 -6.52
C VAL A 35 0.74 8.98 -6.55
N VAL A 36 1.99 8.60 -6.34
CA VAL A 36 2.37 7.18 -6.26
C VAL A 36 2.59 6.85 -4.79
N THR A 37 1.88 5.85 -4.33
CA THR A 37 1.94 5.43 -2.93
C THR A 37 1.93 3.92 -2.85
N ARG A 38 1.92 3.37 -1.64
CA ARG A 38 2.02 1.92 -1.46
C ARG A 38 1.26 1.44 -0.24
N GLU A 39 0.93 0.16 -0.21
CA GLU A 39 0.32 -0.51 0.94
C GLU A 39 0.97 -1.87 1.12
N PRO A 40 1.33 -2.25 2.33
CA PRO A 40 1.32 -1.42 3.55
C PRO A 40 2.50 -0.46 3.59
N GLY A 41 2.36 0.61 4.36
CA GLY A 41 3.49 1.50 4.65
C GLY A 41 3.47 2.82 3.91
N GLY A 42 2.33 3.25 3.40
CA GLY A 42 2.22 4.51 2.66
C GLY A 42 2.07 5.75 3.54
N THR A 43 1.89 5.59 4.83
CA THR A 43 1.78 6.68 5.79
C THR A 43 2.74 6.42 6.95
N ALA A 44 2.91 7.40 7.83
CA ALA A 44 3.75 7.21 9.02
C ALA A 44 3.21 6.08 9.89
N LEU A 45 1.89 6.06 10.12
CA LEU A 45 1.26 4.97 10.85
C LEU A 45 1.44 3.65 10.12
N GLY A 46 1.24 3.65 8.81
CA GLY A 46 1.39 2.46 8.00
C GLY A 46 2.80 1.89 8.03
N LYS A 47 3.81 2.76 8.07
CA LYS A 47 5.21 2.30 8.18
C LYS A 47 5.45 1.58 9.50
N ALA A 48 4.90 2.09 10.59
CA ALA A 48 5.00 1.42 11.89
C ALA A 48 4.29 0.08 11.86
N ILE A 49 3.11 0.02 11.27
CA ILE A 49 2.35 -1.23 11.12
C ILE A 49 3.14 -2.22 10.27
N ARG A 50 3.72 -1.77 9.17
CA ARG A 50 4.51 -2.63 8.30
C ARG A 50 5.68 -3.26 9.05
N GLN A 51 6.36 -2.49 9.89
CA GLN A 51 7.46 -3.02 10.69
C GLN A 51 6.97 -4.11 11.65
N LEU A 52 5.81 -3.93 12.26
CA LEU A 52 5.22 -4.96 13.11
C LEU A 52 4.91 -6.22 12.32
N LEU A 53 4.36 -6.07 11.11
CA LEU A 53 4.01 -7.21 10.28
C LEU A 53 5.25 -7.98 9.81
N LEU A 54 6.33 -7.27 9.52
CA LEU A 54 7.56 -7.91 9.02
C LEU A 54 8.38 -8.53 10.14
N HIS A 55 8.46 -7.87 11.28
CA HIS A 55 9.43 -8.24 12.32
C HIS A 55 8.78 -8.72 13.60
N GLY A 56 7.46 -8.62 13.71
CA GLY A 56 6.74 -9.03 14.91
C GLY A 56 6.91 -8.05 16.05
N VAL A 57 6.43 -8.45 17.20
CA VAL A 57 6.49 -7.66 18.42
C VAL A 57 7.68 -8.15 19.23
N ASP A 58 8.41 -7.22 19.83
CA ASP A 58 9.51 -7.54 20.72
C ASP A 58 10.57 -8.40 20.01
N GLY A 59 10.97 -7.97 18.81
CA GLY A 59 11.99 -8.66 18.03
C GLY A 59 11.57 -10.04 17.53
N GLY A 60 10.26 -10.31 17.46
CA GLY A 60 9.74 -11.58 17.04
C GLY A 60 9.48 -12.55 18.18
N ALA A 61 9.72 -12.11 19.43
CA ALA A 61 9.49 -12.97 20.59
C ALA A 61 8.01 -13.23 20.86
N VAL A 62 7.15 -12.34 20.39
CA VAL A 62 5.70 -12.48 20.57
C VAL A 62 5.07 -12.57 19.19
N ASP A 63 4.35 -13.65 18.94
CA ASP A 63 3.63 -13.84 17.67
C ASP A 63 2.40 -12.95 17.63
N ILE A 64 2.12 -12.43 16.43
CA ILE A 64 0.90 -11.68 16.20
C ILE A 64 -0.16 -12.66 15.70
N ALA A 65 -1.30 -12.68 16.39
CA ALA A 65 -2.40 -13.58 16.02
C ALA A 65 -2.88 -13.23 14.61
N PRO A 66 -3.36 -14.22 13.84
CA PRO A 66 -3.83 -13.96 12.47
C PRO A 66 -4.90 -12.88 12.35
N ARG A 67 -5.85 -12.85 13.28
CA ARG A 67 -6.86 -11.80 13.29
C ARG A 67 -6.27 -10.42 13.54
N ALA A 68 -5.29 -10.35 14.43
CA ALA A 68 -4.61 -9.09 14.71
C ALA A 68 -3.84 -8.60 13.48
N GLU A 69 -3.20 -9.53 12.75
CA GLU A 69 -2.54 -9.18 11.51
C GLU A 69 -3.52 -8.59 10.49
N ALA A 70 -4.68 -9.24 10.33
CA ALA A 70 -5.70 -8.75 9.40
C ALA A 70 -6.19 -7.36 9.80
N LEU A 71 -6.35 -7.11 11.09
CA LEU A 71 -6.76 -5.79 11.57
C LEU A 71 -5.68 -4.74 11.39
N LEU A 72 -4.41 -5.13 11.50
CA LEU A 72 -3.31 -4.22 11.21
C LEU A 72 -3.29 -3.80 9.74
N PHE A 73 -3.53 -4.75 8.82
CA PHE A 73 -3.66 -4.40 7.41
C PHE A 73 -4.85 -3.46 7.18
N ALA A 74 -5.96 -3.70 7.85
CA ALA A 74 -7.13 -2.83 7.74
C ALA A 74 -6.85 -1.43 8.30
N ALA A 75 -6.10 -1.35 9.39
CA ALA A 75 -5.73 -0.06 9.97
C ALA A 75 -4.80 0.71 9.04
N ASP A 76 -3.83 0.04 8.42
CA ASP A 76 -2.96 0.65 7.42
C ASP A 76 -3.78 1.23 6.27
N ARG A 77 -4.71 0.45 5.73
CA ARG A 77 -5.56 0.90 4.64
C ARG A 77 -6.42 2.09 5.06
N ALA A 78 -7.04 2.03 6.24
CA ALA A 78 -7.93 3.10 6.70
C ALA A 78 -7.17 4.42 6.81
N GLN A 79 -5.97 4.39 7.37
CA GLN A 79 -5.15 5.59 7.48
C GLN A 79 -4.71 6.09 6.10
N HIS A 80 -4.33 5.18 5.22
CA HIS A 80 -3.88 5.52 3.87
C HIS A 80 -4.99 6.19 3.07
N VAL A 81 -6.20 5.67 3.17
CA VAL A 81 -7.36 6.26 2.49
C VAL A 81 -7.63 7.65 3.03
N ALA A 82 -7.67 7.81 4.35
CA ALA A 82 -8.03 9.08 4.97
C ALA A 82 -6.96 10.16 4.74
N GLU A 83 -5.70 9.78 4.81
CA GLU A 83 -4.60 10.74 4.80
C GLU A 83 -4.11 11.07 3.40
N THR A 84 -4.11 10.11 2.48
CA THR A 84 -3.44 10.23 1.19
C THR A 84 -4.39 10.07 0.01
N ILE A 85 -5.13 8.97 -0.03
CA ILE A 85 -5.88 8.61 -1.24
C ILE A 85 -7.08 9.54 -1.44
N ARG A 86 -7.93 9.64 -0.43
CA ARG A 86 -9.14 10.47 -0.56
C ARG A 86 -8.83 11.94 -0.83
N PRO A 87 -7.90 12.57 -0.11
CA PRO A 87 -7.58 13.96 -0.41
C PRO A 87 -7.06 14.16 -1.84
N ALA A 88 -6.24 13.24 -2.33
CA ALA A 88 -5.71 13.33 -3.69
C ALA A 88 -6.82 13.20 -4.72
N LEU A 89 -7.73 12.24 -4.53
CA LEU A 89 -8.86 12.06 -5.44
C LEU A 89 -9.78 13.27 -5.44
N GLU A 90 -9.97 13.90 -4.30
CA GLU A 90 -10.80 15.11 -4.19
C GLU A 90 -10.18 16.28 -4.94
N ARG A 91 -8.85 16.30 -5.05
CA ARG A 91 -8.16 17.31 -5.85
C ARG A 91 -8.17 17.00 -7.35
N GLY A 92 -8.77 15.87 -7.76
CA GLY A 92 -8.79 15.46 -9.16
C GLY A 92 -7.50 14.77 -9.62
N GLU A 93 -6.68 14.32 -8.70
CA GLU A 93 -5.41 13.70 -9.01
C GLU A 93 -5.58 12.20 -9.25
N VAL A 94 -4.60 11.61 -9.93
CA VAL A 94 -4.54 10.16 -10.13
C VAL A 94 -3.68 9.57 -9.02
N VAL A 95 -4.20 8.55 -8.34
CA VAL A 95 -3.45 7.84 -7.31
C VAL A 95 -3.10 6.46 -7.82
N ILE A 96 -1.81 6.14 -7.84
CA ILE A 96 -1.34 4.80 -8.15
C ILE A 96 -0.84 4.19 -6.85
N THR A 97 -1.45 3.10 -6.43
CA THR A 97 -1.05 2.39 -5.23
C THR A 97 -0.37 1.09 -5.61
N ASP A 98 0.83 0.89 -5.11
CA ASP A 98 1.53 -0.37 -5.21
C ASP A 98 1.22 -1.17 -3.94
N ARG A 99 0.33 -2.16 -4.07
CA ARG A 99 -0.02 -3.05 -2.97
C ARG A 99 0.88 -4.25 -3.06
N TYR A 100 2.05 -4.14 -2.46
CA TYR A 100 2.98 -5.23 -2.47
C TYR A 100 3.01 -5.91 -1.11
N LEU A 101 3.10 -7.23 -1.18
CA LEU A 101 3.32 -8.06 -0.01
C LEU A 101 4.47 -8.98 -0.37
N ASP A 102 5.45 -9.13 0.50
CA ASP A 102 6.38 -10.22 0.29
C ASP A 102 5.65 -11.53 0.59
N SER A 103 6.24 -12.66 0.17
CA SER A 103 5.55 -13.94 0.32
C SER A 103 5.22 -14.25 1.77
N SER A 104 6.03 -13.80 2.70
CA SER A 104 5.79 -14.04 4.12
C SER A 104 4.53 -13.32 4.59
N LEU A 105 4.39 -12.05 4.24
CA LEU A 105 3.19 -11.28 4.63
C LEU A 105 1.95 -11.84 3.96
N ALA A 106 2.02 -12.17 2.68
CA ALA A 106 0.88 -12.73 1.95
C ALA A 106 0.42 -14.04 2.57
N TYR A 107 1.36 -14.90 2.93
CA TYR A 107 1.04 -16.17 3.57
C TYR A 107 0.37 -15.96 4.92
N GLN A 108 0.93 -15.09 5.76
CA GLN A 108 0.39 -14.85 7.09
C GLN A 108 -1.01 -14.25 7.02
N ALA A 109 -1.24 -13.33 6.11
CA ALA A 109 -2.53 -12.66 5.99
C ALA A 109 -3.59 -13.55 5.35
N GLY A 110 -3.20 -14.39 4.39
CA GLY A 110 -4.14 -15.18 3.61
C GLY A 110 -4.29 -16.63 4.02
N GLY A 111 -3.33 -17.17 4.74
CA GLY A 111 -3.30 -18.59 5.07
C GLY A 111 -4.05 -18.97 6.34
N ARG A 112 -4.77 -18.08 6.92
CA ARG A 112 -5.39 -18.32 8.23
C ARG A 112 -6.82 -17.82 8.30
#